data_b7d4f278dec5b3ff401d4ef84f1cb26a
#
_entry.id   b7d4f278dec5b3ff401d4ef84f1cb26a
#
_cell.length_a   1.000
_cell.length_b   1.000
_cell.length_c   1.000
_cell.angle_alpha   90.00
_cell.angle_beta   90.00
_cell.angle_gamma   90.00
#
_symmetry.space_group_name_H-M   'P 1'
#
loop_
_entity.id
_entity.type
_entity.pdbx_description
1 polymer ?
#
loop_
_entity_poly.entity_id
_entity_poly.type
_entity_poly.pdbx_seq_one_letter_code
_entity_poly.pdbx_strand_id
1 'polypeptide(L)'
;MVTGGASGIGRAVAQRFARNGACVRVLDIDEEAAQMAAGEIVAAGGNAKAYGCDVSQQDNVQAVLARIFQEGRTHILVNNAGISHVGSLEATSEEDFDKIFRVNVKGMYNCMYATVVHMKANGGGIILNMASIAGTSGLGDRFAYSMSKGAVVAMTYSVAKDYLAYNIRCNCISPARVHTPFVDGFLRRNYPGKEQEMFEKLEKSQPIGRMAQPEEIASLALFLCSDEASFVTGSDYPIDGGFLNLR
;
A
#
# COMPACT_ATOMS: atom_id res chain seq x y z
N MET A 1 2.56 11.37 -2.43
CA MET A 1 2.47 10.90 -1.04
C MET A 1 2.46 9.39 -1.01
N VAL A 2 3.18 8.76 -0.07
CA VAL A 2 3.18 7.30 0.12
C VAL A 2 2.94 7.01 1.61
N THR A 3 1.85 6.34 1.95
CA THR A 3 1.56 5.92 3.33
C THR A 3 2.22 4.57 3.63
N GLY A 4 2.68 4.35 4.88
CA GLY A 4 3.52 3.20 5.22
C GLY A 4 4.83 3.22 4.43
N GLY A 5 5.36 4.41 4.19
CA GLY A 5 6.50 4.65 3.29
C GLY A 5 7.87 4.41 3.91
N ALA A 6 7.93 4.10 5.20
CA ALA A 6 9.19 3.90 5.91
C ALA A 6 9.82 2.52 5.66
N SER A 7 9.05 1.52 5.23
CA SER A 7 9.54 0.15 5.09
C SER A 7 8.92 -0.61 3.90
N GLY A 8 9.49 -1.76 3.57
CA GLY A 8 8.94 -2.73 2.61
C GLY A 8 8.53 -2.13 1.28
N ILE A 9 7.33 -2.47 0.82
CA ILE A 9 6.79 -2.01 -0.48
C ILE A 9 6.71 -0.49 -0.53
N GLY A 10 6.20 0.16 0.53
CA GLY A 10 6.05 1.62 0.58
C GLY A 10 7.38 2.36 0.39
N ARG A 11 8.45 1.90 1.07
CA ARG A 11 9.80 2.46 0.92
C ARG A 11 10.35 2.27 -0.50
N ALA A 12 10.18 1.08 -1.08
CA ALA A 12 10.60 0.83 -2.46
C ALA A 12 9.85 1.72 -3.47
N VAL A 13 8.54 1.92 -3.28
CA VAL A 13 7.74 2.85 -4.09
C VAL A 13 8.25 4.28 -3.92
N ALA A 14 8.47 4.75 -2.69
CA ALA A 14 8.98 6.09 -2.41
C ALA A 14 10.33 6.33 -3.09
N GLN A 15 11.28 5.40 -2.94
CA GLN A 15 12.59 5.46 -3.58
C GLN A 15 12.49 5.43 -5.11
N ARG A 16 11.64 4.55 -5.67
CA ARG A 16 11.46 4.42 -7.12
C ARG A 16 10.89 5.72 -7.72
N PHE A 17 9.91 6.32 -7.07
CA PHE A 17 9.31 7.57 -7.52
C PHE A 17 10.30 8.73 -7.44
N ALA A 18 11.07 8.84 -6.35
CA ALA A 18 12.10 9.87 -6.21
C ALA A 18 13.19 9.78 -7.28
N ARG A 19 13.65 8.56 -7.62
CA ARG A 19 14.62 8.31 -8.72
C ARG A 19 14.08 8.73 -10.09
N ASN A 20 12.75 8.83 -10.23
CA ASN A 20 12.08 9.31 -11.44
C ASN A 20 11.60 10.77 -11.32
N GLY A 21 12.21 11.55 -10.44
CA GLY A 21 12.01 13.00 -10.34
C GLY A 21 10.84 13.45 -9.48
N ALA A 22 10.16 12.55 -8.78
CA ALA A 22 9.05 12.93 -7.90
C ALA A 22 9.57 13.58 -6.60
N CYS A 23 8.87 14.64 -6.14
CA CYS A 23 9.00 15.14 -4.78
C CYS A 23 8.16 14.28 -3.85
N VAL A 24 8.78 13.36 -3.11
CA VAL A 24 8.07 12.35 -2.32
C VAL A 24 7.74 12.87 -0.91
N ARG A 25 6.53 12.59 -0.45
CA ARG A 25 6.13 12.73 0.96
C ARG A 25 5.97 11.33 1.53
N VAL A 26 6.88 10.96 2.44
CA VAL A 26 6.90 9.67 3.15
C VAL A 26 6.08 9.81 4.41
N LEU A 27 4.93 9.12 4.48
CA LEU A 27 4.04 9.12 5.64
C LEU A 27 4.13 7.76 6.33
N ASP A 28 4.38 7.76 7.64
CA ASP A 28 4.36 6.54 8.44
C ASP A 28 3.91 6.85 9.87
N ILE A 29 3.41 5.85 10.58
CA ILE A 29 3.09 5.98 12.01
C ILE A 29 4.38 6.13 12.85
N ASP A 30 5.48 5.52 12.38
CA ASP A 30 6.82 5.69 12.91
C ASP A 30 7.51 6.83 12.17
N GLU A 31 7.47 8.03 12.78
CA GLU A 31 8.03 9.23 12.19
C GLU A 31 9.56 9.15 12.06
N GLU A 32 10.26 8.51 13.00
CA GLU A 32 11.71 8.35 12.95
C GLU A 32 12.12 7.47 11.75
N ALA A 33 11.42 6.34 11.56
CA ALA A 33 11.64 5.48 10.41
C ALA A 33 11.30 6.20 9.09
N ALA A 34 10.26 7.04 9.05
CA ALA A 34 9.95 7.87 7.90
C ALA A 34 11.05 8.90 7.60
N GLN A 35 11.62 9.51 8.63
CA GLN A 35 12.75 10.45 8.51
C GLN A 35 13.99 9.75 7.95
N MET A 36 14.31 8.54 8.42
CA MET A 36 15.41 7.74 7.88
C MET A 36 15.20 7.44 6.39
N ALA A 37 14.01 6.96 6.02
CA ALA A 37 13.68 6.62 4.64
C ALA A 37 13.74 7.86 3.71
N ALA A 38 13.25 9.01 4.17
CA ALA A 38 13.34 10.26 3.43
C ALA A 38 14.82 10.74 3.32
N GLY A 39 15.60 10.60 4.39
CA GLY A 39 17.03 10.93 4.40
C GLY A 39 17.84 10.12 3.39
N GLU A 40 17.57 8.83 3.26
CA GLU A 40 18.19 7.98 2.25
C GLU A 40 17.87 8.42 0.81
N ILE A 41 16.61 8.81 0.57
CA ILE A 41 16.20 9.35 -0.73
C ILE A 41 16.98 10.64 -1.05
N VAL A 42 17.09 11.54 -0.08
CA VAL A 42 17.84 12.80 -0.24
C VAL A 42 19.32 12.54 -0.44
N ALA A 43 19.92 11.64 0.33
CA ALA A 43 21.33 11.24 0.17
C ALA A 43 21.63 10.62 -1.21
N ALA A 44 20.63 9.97 -1.82
CA ALA A 44 20.70 9.46 -3.19
C ALA A 44 20.41 10.52 -4.29
N GLY A 45 20.27 11.80 -3.93
CA GLY A 45 20.02 12.90 -4.85
C GLY A 45 18.55 13.14 -5.20
N GLY A 46 17.61 12.44 -4.55
CA GLY A 46 16.17 12.64 -4.71
C GLY A 46 15.62 13.75 -3.81
N ASN A 47 14.32 13.99 -3.90
CA ASN A 47 13.61 14.96 -3.06
C ASN A 47 12.55 14.25 -2.23
N ALA A 48 12.70 14.27 -0.90
CA ALA A 48 11.73 13.66 0.01
C ALA A 48 11.62 14.45 1.32
N LYS A 49 10.42 14.37 1.92
CA LYS A 49 10.15 14.83 3.30
C LYS A 49 9.35 13.75 4.02
N ALA A 50 9.56 13.64 5.34
CA ALA A 50 8.87 12.71 6.21
C ALA A 50 7.77 13.39 7.02
N TYR A 51 6.73 12.61 7.35
CA TYR A 51 5.61 13.02 8.19
C TYR A 51 5.15 11.85 9.05
N GLY A 52 5.07 12.06 10.36
CA GLY A 52 4.38 11.14 11.27
C GLY A 52 2.88 11.17 10.99
N CYS A 53 2.28 10.02 10.66
CA CYS A 53 0.87 9.95 10.29
C CYS A 53 0.26 8.59 10.68
N ASP A 54 -0.63 8.58 11.66
CA ASP A 54 -1.49 7.44 11.93
C ASP A 54 -2.72 7.48 11.02
N VAL A 55 -2.72 6.68 9.97
CA VAL A 55 -3.82 6.62 8.99
C VAL A 55 -5.15 6.21 9.61
N SER A 56 -5.14 5.48 10.73
CA SER A 56 -6.35 5.04 11.42
C SER A 56 -7.13 6.19 12.09
N GLN A 57 -6.49 7.34 12.28
CA GLN A 57 -7.03 8.53 12.95
C GLN A 57 -7.35 9.62 11.92
N GLN A 58 -8.62 9.86 11.66
CA GLN A 58 -9.05 10.79 10.62
C GLN A 58 -8.53 12.22 10.85
N ASP A 59 -8.61 12.71 12.09
CA ASP A 59 -8.16 14.07 12.42
C ASP A 59 -6.64 14.22 12.22
N ASN A 60 -5.87 13.18 12.57
CA ASN A 60 -4.42 13.17 12.33
C ASN A 60 -4.11 13.19 10.83
N VAL A 61 -4.80 12.37 10.03
CA VAL A 61 -4.66 12.39 8.56
C VAL A 61 -4.98 13.77 7.99
N GLN A 62 -6.11 14.37 8.39
CA GLN A 62 -6.51 15.69 7.91
C GLN A 62 -5.47 16.76 8.25
N ALA A 63 -4.98 16.77 9.50
CA ALA A 63 -3.97 17.73 9.93
C ALA A 63 -2.65 17.59 9.17
N VAL A 64 -2.16 16.36 8.97
CA VAL A 64 -0.92 16.08 8.23
C VAL A 64 -1.07 16.44 6.75
N LEU A 65 -2.16 16.03 6.11
CA LEU A 65 -2.37 16.30 4.70
C LEU A 65 -2.59 17.79 4.43
N ALA A 66 -3.29 18.51 5.32
CA ALA A 66 -3.42 19.97 5.20
C ALA A 66 -2.04 20.68 5.15
N ARG A 67 -1.09 20.24 5.99
CA ARG A 67 0.30 20.76 5.96
C ARG A 67 0.97 20.46 4.61
N ILE A 68 0.83 19.23 4.10
CA ILE A 68 1.40 18.82 2.82
C ILE A 68 0.80 19.63 1.66
N PHE A 69 -0.52 19.89 1.67
CA PHE A 69 -1.21 20.65 0.62
C PHE A 69 -0.82 22.13 0.59
N GLN A 70 -0.37 22.70 1.73
CA GLN A 70 0.21 24.04 1.77
C GLN A 70 1.58 24.10 1.08
N GLU A 71 2.30 23.00 0.97
CA GLU A 71 3.59 22.92 0.27
C GLU A 71 3.43 22.82 -1.26
N GLY A 72 2.24 22.57 -1.76
CA GLY A 72 1.95 22.50 -3.18
C GLY A 72 0.94 21.40 -3.56
N ARG A 73 0.77 21.25 -4.86
CA ARG A 73 -0.15 20.26 -5.43
C ARG A 73 0.30 18.83 -5.14
N THR A 74 -0.62 18.00 -4.69
CA THR A 74 -0.44 16.55 -4.61
C THR A 74 -1.00 15.88 -5.86
N HIS A 75 -0.12 15.29 -6.66
CA HIS A 75 -0.50 14.61 -7.91
C HIS A 75 -0.83 13.14 -7.70
N ILE A 76 -0.14 12.48 -6.76
CA ILE A 76 -0.23 11.03 -6.55
C ILE A 76 -0.38 10.73 -5.06
N LEU A 77 -1.37 9.89 -4.74
CA LEU A 77 -1.53 9.24 -3.44
C LEU A 77 -1.32 7.74 -3.61
N VAL A 78 -0.33 7.18 -2.92
CA VAL A 78 -0.14 5.73 -2.79
C VAL A 78 -0.56 5.32 -1.38
N ASN A 79 -1.70 4.65 -1.26
CA ASN A 79 -2.20 4.06 -0.03
C ASN A 79 -1.58 2.68 0.14
N ASN A 80 -0.48 2.61 0.89
CA ASN A 80 0.23 1.35 1.14
C ASN A 80 0.20 0.94 2.62
N ALA A 81 0.01 1.87 3.55
CA ALA A 81 -0.09 1.54 4.98
C ALA A 81 -1.10 0.42 5.24
N GLY A 82 -0.68 -0.58 5.99
CA GLY A 82 -1.54 -1.72 6.31
C GLY A 82 -0.86 -2.71 7.22
N ILE A 83 -1.68 -3.50 7.90
CA ILE A 83 -1.28 -4.57 8.80
C ILE A 83 -1.93 -5.88 8.38
N SER A 84 -1.41 -7.00 8.86
CA SER A 84 -1.98 -8.33 8.59
C SER A 84 -2.40 -9.01 9.89
N HIS A 85 -3.33 -9.96 9.74
CA HIS A 85 -3.77 -10.85 10.79
C HIS A 85 -3.78 -12.30 10.26
N VAL A 86 -3.54 -13.25 11.15
CA VAL A 86 -3.62 -14.69 10.88
C VAL A 86 -4.69 -15.27 11.79
N GLY A 87 -5.75 -15.79 11.20
CA GLY A 87 -6.84 -16.43 11.91
C GLY A 87 -8.00 -16.76 10.97
N SER A 88 -8.66 -17.90 11.24
CA SER A 88 -9.96 -18.22 10.66
C SER A 88 -11.04 -17.27 11.23
N LEU A 89 -12.28 -17.40 10.78
CA LEU A 89 -13.39 -16.58 11.31
C LEU A 89 -13.52 -16.70 12.84
N GLU A 90 -13.52 -17.91 13.34
CA GLU A 90 -13.70 -18.21 14.76
C GLU A 90 -12.46 -17.92 15.62
N ALA A 91 -11.29 -17.86 14.99
CA ALA A 91 -10.01 -17.52 15.65
C ALA A 91 -9.67 -16.01 15.57
N THR A 92 -10.54 -15.21 14.95
CA THR A 92 -10.37 -13.75 14.86
C THR A 92 -11.20 -13.09 15.95
N SER A 93 -10.53 -12.46 16.93
CA SER A 93 -11.22 -11.68 17.95
C SER A 93 -11.85 -10.40 17.38
N GLU A 94 -12.85 -9.84 18.07
CA GLU A 94 -13.43 -8.54 17.71
C GLU A 94 -12.36 -7.44 17.70
N GLU A 95 -11.44 -7.45 18.67
CA GLU A 95 -10.34 -6.50 18.74
C GLU A 95 -9.41 -6.57 17.49
N ASP A 96 -9.03 -7.79 17.07
CA ASP A 96 -8.20 -7.99 15.88
C ASP A 96 -8.94 -7.59 14.62
N PHE A 97 -10.23 -7.94 14.51
CA PHE A 97 -11.08 -7.54 13.39
C PHE A 97 -11.16 -6.01 13.28
N ASP A 98 -11.45 -5.33 14.37
CA ASP A 98 -11.55 -3.88 14.44
C ASP A 98 -10.22 -3.19 14.14
N LYS A 99 -9.12 -3.73 14.64
CA LYS A 99 -7.78 -3.21 14.36
C LYS A 99 -7.44 -3.28 12.87
N ILE A 100 -7.70 -4.43 12.23
CA ILE A 100 -7.52 -4.61 10.79
C ILE A 100 -8.41 -3.64 10.01
N PHE A 101 -9.68 -3.53 10.38
CA PHE A 101 -10.62 -2.63 9.73
C PHE A 101 -10.17 -1.16 9.86
N ARG A 102 -9.80 -0.73 11.06
CA ARG A 102 -9.36 0.66 11.33
C ARG A 102 -8.15 1.05 10.52
N VAL A 103 -7.15 0.17 10.40
CA VAL A 103 -5.91 0.49 9.66
C VAL A 103 -6.12 0.32 8.16
N ASN A 104 -6.54 -0.88 7.71
CA ASN A 104 -6.51 -1.23 6.29
C ASN A 104 -7.68 -0.63 5.50
N VAL A 105 -8.84 -0.46 6.11
CA VAL A 105 -10.06 0.04 5.43
C VAL A 105 -10.28 1.51 5.76
N LYS A 106 -10.49 1.83 7.03
CA LYS A 106 -10.75 3.21 7.46
C LYS A 106 -9.54 4.11 7.23
N GLY A 107 -8.32 3.61 7.45
CA GLY A 107 -7.10 4.38 7.18
C GLY A 107 -6.97 4.78 5.72
N MET A 108 -7.25 3.86 4.81
CA MET A 108 -7.27 4.16 3.38
C MET A 108 -8.38 5.14 3.01
N TYR A 109 -9.58 4.93 3.54
CA TYR A 109 -10.69 5.89 3.40
C TYR A 109 -10.27 7.29 3.87
N ASN A 110 -9.68 7.45 5.05
CA ASN A 110 -9.25 8.73 5.59
C ASN A 110 -8.31 9.47 4.64
N CYS A 111 -7.30 8.76 4.10
CA CYS A 111 -6.35 9.33 3.16
C CYS A 111 -6.99 9.72 1.82
N MET A 112 -7.86 8.87 1.26
CA MET A 112 -8.58 9.17 0.02
C MET A 112 -9.54 10.34 0.21
N TYR A 113 -10.31 10.35 1.30
CA TYR A 113 -11.28 11.41 1.61
C TYR A 113 -10.63 12.80 1.64
N ALA A 114 -9.52 12.95 2.37
CA ALA A 114 -8.80 14.22 2.43
C ALA A 114 -8.15 14.60 1.09
N THR A 115 -7.61 13.62 0.35
CA THR A 115 -6.84 13.87 -0.88
C THR A 115 -7.75 14.18 -2.07
N VAL A 116 -8.89 13.50 -2.20
CA VAL A 116 -9.76 13.64 -3.38
C VAL A 116 -10.32 15.06 -3.50
N VAL A 117 -10.63 15.72 -2.39
CA VAL A 117 -11.08 17.12 -2.37
C VAL A 117 -10.00 18.04 -2.93
N HIS A 118 -8.75 17.84 -2.49
CA HIS A 118 -7.60 18.59 -2.99
C HIS A 118 -7.33 18.33 -4.47
N MET A 119 -7.38 17.07 -4.92
CA MET A 119 -7.17 16.70 -6.32
C MET A 119 -8.24 17.31 -7.24
N LYS A 120 -9.53 17.29 -6.84
CA LYS A 120 -10.61 17.94 -7.59
C LYS A 120 -10.36 19.42 -7.81
N ALA A 121 -9.92 20.13 -6.78
CA ALA A 121 -9.66 21.57 -6.85
C ALA A 121 -8.40 21.92 -7.67
N ASN A 122 -7.51 20.95 -7.93
CA ASN A 122 -6.20 21.16 -8.55
C ASN A 122 -6.03 20.40 -9.88
N GLY A 123 -7.12 20.08 -10.58
CA GLY A 123 -7.05 19.52 -11.95
C GLY A 123 -6.80 18.00 -12.00
N GLY A 124 -7.17 17.28 -10.98
CA GLY A 124 -7.11 15.82 -10.96
C GLY A 124 -5.87 15.23 -10.28
N GLY A 125 -5.68 13.93 -10.44
CA GLY A 125 -4.57 13.20 -9.83
C GLY A 125 -4.69 11.69 -9.98
N ILE A 126 -3.82 10.97 -9.27
CA ILE A 126 -3.78 9.51 -9.32
C ILE A 126 -3.81 8.95 -7.89
N ILE A 127 -4.68 7.99 -7.67
CA ILE A 127 -4.75 7.21 -6.43
C ILE A 127 -4.37 5.78 -6.75
N LEU A 128 -3.40 5.24 -6.04
CA LEU A 128 -2.98 3.85 -6.12
C LEU A 128 -3.14 3.19 -4.75
N ASN A 129 -3.94 2.15 -4.69
CA ASN A 129 -4.24 1.44 -3.46
C ASN A 129 -3.50 0.09 -3.42
N MET A 130 -2.87 -0.25 -2.29
CA MET A 130 -2.23 -1.53 -2.10
C MET A 130 -3.25 -2.54 -1.55
N ALA A 131 -3.83 -3.33 -2.45
CA ALA A 131 -4.70 -4.46 -2.14
C ALA A 131 -3.88 -5.71 -1.79
N SER A 132 -4.31 -6.88 -2.19
CA SER A 132 -3.63 -8.17 -2.10
C SER A 132 -4.43 -9.21 -2.86
N ILE A 133 -3.81 -10.27 -3.35
CA ILE A 133 -4.51 -11.47 -3.84
C ILE A 133 -5.48 -12.05 -2.80
N ALA A 134 -5.24 -11.80 -1.51
CA ALA A 134 -6.15 -12.17 -0.44
C ALA A 134 -7.53 -11.50 -0.53
N GLY A 135 -7.65 -10.38 -1.22
CA GLY A 135 -8.92 -9.69 -1.43
C GLY A 135 -9.80 -10.31 -2.51
N THR A 136 -9.22 -11.12 -3.38
CA THR A 136 -9.91 -11.70 -4.57
C THR A 136 -9.81 -13.22 -4.64
N SER A 137 -9.09 -13.86 -3.70
CA SER A 137 -8.98 -15.32 -3.61
C SER A 137 -9.17 -15.81 -2.18
N GLY A 138 -9.63 -17.05 -2.01
CA GLY A 138 -9.74 -17.71 -0.72
C GLY A 138 -8.36 -18.14 -0.19
N LEU A 139 -7.90 -17.50 0.86
CA LEU A 139 -6.69 -17.88 1.58
C LEU A 139 -7.06 -18.38 2.99
N GLY A 140 -6.60 -19.57 3.36
CA GLY A 140 -6.79 -20.11 4.71
C GLY A 140 -6.17 -19.19 5.77
N ASP A 141 -6.83 -19.10 6.92
CA ASP A 141 -6.37 -18.34 8.09
C ASP A 141 -6.08 -16.85 7.81
N ARG A 142 -6.89 -16.22 6.96
CA ARG A 142 -6.74 -14.80 6.58
C ARG A 142 -8.06 -14.02 6.65
N PHE A 143 -9.03 -14.44 7.44
CA PHE A 143 -10.40 -13.92 7.40
C PHE A 143 -10.46 -12.38 7.43
N ALA A 144 -10.02 -11.74 8.52
CA ALA A 144 -10.08 -10.29 8.66
C ALA A 144 -9.20 -9.56 7.62
N TYR A 145 -8.02 -10.11 7.32
CA TYR A 145 -7.13 -9.55 6.31
C TYR A 145 -7.73 -9.60 4.91
N SER A 146 -8.27 -10.75 4.50
CA SER A 146 -8.93 -10.92 3.20
C SER A 146 -10.13 -9.99 3.05
N MET A 147 -10.97 -9.90 4.08
CA MET A 147 -12.06 -8.94 4.13
C MET A 147 -11.57 -7.51 3.88
N SER A 148 -10.51 -7.08 4.59
CA SER A 148 -9.99 -5.73 4.44
C SER A 148 -9.44 -5.45 3.04
N LYS A 149 -8.77 -6.44 2.41
CA LYS A 149 -8.21 -6.28 1.07
C LYS A 149 -9.27 -6.37 -0.03
N GLY A 150 -10.36 -7.13 0.18
CA GLY A 150 -11.55 -7.07 -0.67
C GLY A 150 -12.24 -5.71 -0.62
N ALA A 151 -12.35 -5.12 0.57
CA ALA A 151 -12.86 -3.75 0.73
C ALA A 151 -12.01 -2.72 -0.04
N VAL A 152 -10.68 -2.86 -0.05
CA VAL A 152 -9.77 -2.00 -0.84
C VAL A 152 -10.09 -2.06 -2.32
N VAL A 153 -10.30 -3.26 -2.88
CA VAL A 153 -10.66 -3.43 -4.30
C VAL A 153 -11.99 -2.73 -4.60
N ALA A 154 -13.01 -2.95 -3.76
CA ALA A 154 -14.33 -2.33 -3.92
C ALA A 154 -14.26 -0.78 -3.85
N MET A 155 -13.54 -0.24 -2.85
CA MET A 155 -13.31 1.21 -2.73
C MET A 155 -12.58 1.78 -3.96
N THR A 156 -11.61 1.04 -4.52
CA THR A 156 -10.89 1.47 -5.73
C THR A 156 -11.84 1.67 -6.91
N TYR A 157 -12.74 0.72 -7.16
CA TYR A 157 -13.70 0.82 -8.26
C TYR A 157 -14.69 1.95 -8.06
N SER A 158 -15.19 2.13 -6.83
CA SER A 158 -16.13 3.21 -6.51
C SER A 158 -15.48 4.58 -6.72
N VAL A 159 -14.28 4.79 -6.16
CA VAL A 159 -13.55 6.06 -6.33
C VAL A 159 -13.20 6.33 -7.79
N ALA A 160 -12.77 5.32 -8.55
CA ALA A 160 -12.50 5.47 -9.97
C ALA A 160 -13.74 5.96 -10.74
N LYS A 161 -14.91 5.39 -10.46
CA LYS A 161 -16.17 5.76 -11.11
C LYS A 161 -16.63 7.16 -10.72
N ASP A 162 -16.63 7.47 -9.43
CA ASP A 162 -17.19 8.72 -8.90
C ASP A 162 -16.37 9.95 -9.28
N TYR A 163 -15.05 9.78 -9.47
CA TYR A 163 -14.13 10.91 -9.69
C TYR A 163 -13.52 10.96 -11.09
N LEU A 164 -13.99 10.13 -12.02
CA LEU A 164 -13.52 10.12 -13.41
C LEU A 164 -13.68 11.49 -14.09
N ALA A 165 -14.82 12.16 -13.89
CA ALA A 165 -15.11 13.49 -14.45
C ALA A 165 -14.18 14.61 -13.92
N TYR A 166 -13.45 14.34 -12.85
CA TYR A 166 -12.48 15.26 -12.25
C TYR A 166 -11.03 14.94 -12.63
N ASN A 167 -10.83 14.11 -13.64
CA ASN A 167 -9.50 13.68 -14.08
C ASN A 167 -8.72 12.98 -12.95
N ILE A 168 -9.40 12.17 -12.14
CA ILE A 168 -8.78 11.35 -11.10
C ILE A 168 -8.85 9.89 -11.53
N ARG A 169 -7.67 9.25 -11.67
CA ARG A 169 -7.55 7.81 -11.88
C ARG A 169 -7.36 7.11 -10.54
N CYS A 170 -8.00 5.98 -10.36
CA CYS A 170 -7.86 5.16 -9.16
C CYS A 170 -7.71 3.69 -9.56
N ASN A 171 -6.60 3.06 -9.16
CA ASN A 171 -6.32 1.65 -9.41
C ASN A 171 -5.81 0.98 -8.13
N CYS A 172 -5.77 -0.34 -8.10
CA CYS A 172 -5.07 -1.06 -7.05
C CYS A 172 -4.10 -2.10 -7.62
N ILE A 173 -3.10 -2.42 -6.82
CA ILE A 173 -2.19 -3.55 -7.03
C ILE A 173 -2.53 -4.62 -6.01
N SER A 174 -2.60 -5.86 -6.44
CA SER A 174 -2.82 -7.05 -5.61
C SER A 174 -1.58 -7.94 -5.59
N PRO A 175 -0.60 -7.67 -4.72
CA PRO A 175 0.57 -8.53 -4.60
C PRO A 175 0.20 -9.89 -3.99
N ALA A 176 0.94 -10.92 -4.38
CA ALA A 176 1.04 -12.17 -3.64
C ALA A 176 2.10 -12.03 -2.52
N ARG A 177 3.03 -12.98 -2.42
CA ARG A 177 4.07 -12.92 -1.40
C ARG A 177 5.23 -12.05 -1.85
N VAL A 178 5.52 -11.02 -1.06
CA VAL A 178 6.63 -10.09 -1.27
C VAL A 178 7.57 -10.20 -0.07
N HIS A 179 8.85 -10.44 -0.30
CA HIS A 179 9.85 -10.49 0.75
C HIS A 179 10.08 -9.09 1.32
N THR A 180 9.67 -8.88 2.55
CA THR A 180 9.74 -7.60 3.25
C THR A 180 10.10 -7.84 4.71
N PRO A 181 10.58 -6.82 5.45
CA PRO A 181 10.77 -6.93 6.91
C PRO A 181 9.53 -7.40 7.66
N PHE A 182 8.35 -7.21 7.09
CA PHE A 182 7.09 -7.73 7.61
C PHE A 182 7.06 -9.27 7.57
N VAL A 183 7.48 -9.89 6.46
CA VAL A 183 7.56 -11.36 6.33
C VAL A 183 8.59 -11.91 7.30
N ASP A 184 9.76 -11.28 7.43
CA ASP A 184 10.79 -11.71 8.36
C ASP A 184 10.31 -11.63 9.82
N GLY A 185 9.61 -10.54 10.17
CA GLY A 185 8.99 -10.38 11.48
C GLY A 185 7.88 -11.41 11.74
N PHE A 186 7.09 -11.75 10.73
CA PHE A 186 6.09 -12.80 10.81
C PHE A 186 6.71 -14.17 11.06
N LEU A 187 7.74 -14.53 10.30
CA LEU A 187 8.43 -15.81 10.45
C LEU A 187 9.04 -15.96 11.86
N ARG A 188 9.75 -14.92 12.33
CA ARG A 188 10.35 -14.94 13.68
C ARG A 188 9.32 -15.11 14.79
N ARG A 189 8.14 -14.47 14.68
CA ARG A 189 7.10 -14.57 15.72
C ARG A 189 6.35 -15.88 15.72
N ASN A 190 6.08 -16.46 14.56
CA ASN A 190 5.17 -17.59 14.43
C ASN A 190 5.91 -18.94 14.26
N TYR A 191 7.16 -18.91 13.86
CA TYR A 191 7.95 -20.12 13.56
C TYR A 191 9.38 -20.05 14.12
N PRO A 192 9.57 -19.75 15.43
CA PRO A 192 10.89 -19.62 16.03
C PRO A 192 11.69 -20.92 15.87
N GLY A 193 12.91 -20.81 15.31
CA GLY A 193 13.80 -21.94 15.00
C GLY A 193 13.47 -22.71 13.73
N LYS A 194 12.44 -22.29 12.98
CA LYS A 194 12.05 -22.87 11.68
C LYS A 194 11.87 -21.78 10.59
N GLU A 195 12.45 -20.62 10.81
CA GLU A 195 12.25 -19.46 9.95
C GLU A 195 12.67 -19.77 8.51
N GLN A 196 13.83 -20.40 8.32
CA GLN A 196 14.36 -20.75 7.01
C GLN A 196 13.48 -21.80 6.29
N GLU A 197 13.06 -22.85 6.99
CA GLU A 197 12.16 -23.88 6.43
C GLU A 197 10.84 -23.24 5.94
N MET A 198 10.28 -22.37 6.77
CA MET A 198 9.04 -21.69 6.44
C MET A 198 9.21 -20.65 5.33
N PHE A 199 10.34 -19.96 5.28
CA PHE A 199 10.67 -19.06 4.20
C PHE A 199 10.67 -19.80 2.85
N GLU A 200 11.39 -20.91 2.76
CA GLU A 200 11.42 -21.75 1.56
C GLU A 200 10.04 -22.31 1.18
N LYS A 201 9.23 -22.68 2.15
CA LYS A 201 7.84 -23.10 1.94
C LYS A 201 7.00 -21.98 1.34
N LEU A 202 7.18 -20.75 1.84
CA LEU A 202 6.49 -19.57 1.30
C LEU A 202 6.91 -19.26 -0.14
N GLU A 203 8.21 -19.38 -0.46
CA GLU A 203 8.71 -19.21 -1.85
C GLU A 203 8.11 -20.26 -2.79
N LYS A 204 8.18 -21.54 -2.42
CA LYS A 204 7.64 -22.65 -3.20
C LYS A 204 6.12 -22.60 -3.36
N SER A 205 5.41 -21.84 -2.53
CA SER A 205 3.97 -21.65 -2.68
C SER A 205 3.59 -20.72 -3.85
N GLN A 206 4.57 -20.04 -4.46
CA GLN A 206 4.37 -19.22 -5.64
C GLN A 206 4.76 -20.04 -6.89
N PRO A 207 3.91 -20.13 -7.93
CA PRO A 207 4.24 -20.89 -9.15
C PRO A 207 5.57 -20.47 -9.80
N ILE A 208 5.94 -19.19 -9.72
CA ILE A 208 7.23 -18.68 -10.21
C ILE A 208 8.44 -19.16 -9.39
N GLY A 209 8.22 -19.82 -8.24
CA GLY A 209 9.25 -20.44 -7.41
C GLY A 209 9.98 -19.52 -6.44
N ARG A 210 9.56 -18.26 -6.30
CA ARG A 210 10.15 -17.31 -5.35
C ARG A 210 9.13 -16.27 -4.87
N MET A 211 9.41 -15.59 -3.78
CA MET A 211 8.71 -14.36 -3.42
C MET A 211 9.14 -13.20 -4.33
N ALA A 212 8.24 -12.26 -4.55
CA ALA A 212 8.59 -11.00 -5.21
C ALA A 212 9.46 -10.13 -4.30
N GLN A 213 10.23 -9.22 -4.92
CA GLN A 213 10.94 -8.15 -4.21
C GLN A 213 10.09 -6.86 -4.22
N PRO A 214 10.20 -5.99 -3.20
CA PRO A 214 9.47 -4.72 -3.13
C PRO A 214 9.63 -3.85 -4.38
N GLU A 215 10.80 -3.90 -5.02
CA GLU A 215 11.13 -3.15 -6.24
C GLU A 215 10.29 -3.59 -7.45
N GLU A 216 9.85 -4.84 -7.50
CA GLU A 216 8.98 -5.34 -8.56
C GLU A 216 7.58 -4.73 -8.44
N ILE A 217 7.09 -4.59 -7.19
CA ILE A 217 5.83 -3.89 -6.92
C ILE A 217 5.96 -2.40 -7.23
N ALA A 218 7.08 -1.79 -6.84
CA ALA A 218 7.36 -0.38 -7.09
C ALA A 218 7.45 -0.05 -8.59
N SER A 219 7.90 -1.00 -9.43
CA SER A 219 7.95 -0.82 -10.88
C SER A 219 6.55 -0.75 -11.49
N LEU A 220 5.63 -1.64 -11.09
CA LEU A 220 4.23 -1.58 -11.51
C LEU A 220 3.54 -0.32 -10.98
N ALA A 221 3.82 0.06 -9.72
CA ALA A 221 3.29 1.28 -9.12
C ALA A 221 3.72 2.53 -9.92
N LEU A 222 4.97 2.61 -10.34
CA LEU A 222 5.46 3.71 -11.17
C LEU A 222 4.71 3.79 -12.51
N PHE A 223 4.56 2.67 -13.21
CA PHE A 223 3.79 2.61 -14.46
C PHE A 223 2.36 3.09 -14.27
N LEU A 224 1.63 2.55 -13.29
CA LEU A 224 0.23 2.90 -13.04
C LEU A 224 0.05 4.37 -12.62
N CYS A 225 1.07 4.98 -12.04
CA CYS A 225 1.09 6.38 -11.63
C CYS A 225 1.71 7.33 -12.67
N SER A 226 2.09 6.85 -13.85
CA SER A 226 2.62 7.65 -14.95
C SER A 226 1.56 7.99 -16.00
N ASP A 227 1.92 8.84 -16.95
CA ASP A 227 1.10 9.19 -18.11
C ASP A 227 0.97 8.03 -19.11
N GLU A 228 1.91 7.07 -19.10
CA GLU A 228 1.83 5.85 -19.92
C GLU A 228 0.60 5.01 -19.57
N ALA A 229 0.09 5.11 -18.32
CA ALA A 229 -1.12 4.46 -17.87
C ALA A 229 -2.38 5.36 -17.95
N SER A 230 -2.39 6.40 -18.82
CA SER A 230 -3.49 7.38 -18.91
C SER A 230 -4.87 6.78 -19.23
N PHE A 231 -4.91 5.62 -19.90
CA PHE A 231 -6.15 4.89 -20.21
C PHE A 231 -6.50 3.82 -19.15
N VAL A 232 -5.80 3.79 -18.02
CA VAL A 232 -5.93 2.77 -16.98
C VAL A 232 -6.55 3.38 -15.73
N THR A 233 -7.80 2.99 -15.42
CA THR A 233 -8.49 3.37 -14.17
C THR A 233 -9.53 2.30 -13.81
N GLY A 234 -9.88 2.17 -12.52
CA GLY A 234 -10.86 1.22 -12.04
C GLY A 234 -10.42 -0.23 -12.22
N SER A 235 -9.14 -0.52 -12.05
CA SER A 235 -8.59 -1.85 -12.29
C SER A 235 -7.81 -2.36 -11.09
N ASP A 236 -7.89 -3.68 -10.88
CA ASP A 236 -7.03 -4.42 -9.95
C ASP A 236 -5.94 -5.15 -10.75
N TYR A 237 -4.70 -4.98 -10.34
CA TYR A 237 -3.53 -5.55 -10.99
C TYR A 237 -2.85 -6.58 -10.09
N PRO A 238 -3.15 -7.89 -10.27
CA PRO A 238 -2.39 -8.93 -9.60
C PRO A 238 -0.92 -8.91 -10.04
N ILE A 239 -0.02 -8.95 -9.06
CA ILE A 239 1.41 -9.19 -9.26
C ILE A 239 1.80 -10.34 -8.33
N ASP A 240 1.62 -11.55 -8.81
CA ASP A 240 1.43 -12.72 -7.97
C ASP A 240 2.27 -13.95 -8.37
N GLY A 241 3.16 -13.81 -9.35
CA GLY A 241 3.97 -14.94 -9.83
C GLY A 241 3.15 -16.13 -10.34
N GLY A 242 1.94 -15.86 -10.85
CA GLY A 242 1.02 -16.87 -11.36
C GLY A 242 0.10 -17.51 -10.31
N PHE A 243 0.11 -17.02 -9.09
CA PHE A 243 -0.60 -17.62 -7.96
C PHE A 243 -2.11 -17.81 -8.22
N LEU A 244 -2.78 -16.85 -8.85
CA LEU A 244 -4.23 -16.93 -9.10
C LEU A 244 -4.58 -17.89 -10.26
N ASN A 245 -3.73 -17.98 -11.30
CA ASN A 245 -4.12 -18.57 -12.57
C ASN A 245 -3.31 -19.81 -12.97
N LEU A 246 -2.20 -20.11 -12.30
CA LEU A 246 -1.29 -21.22 -12.68
C LEU A 246 -1.23 -22.32 -11.59
N ARG A 247 -2.33 -22.61 -10.94
CA ARG A 247 -2.45 -23.69 -9.94
C ARG A 247 -2.85 -24.99 -10.60
#